data_beac0735591035a46c7931a7db3d724a
#
_entry.id   beac0735591035a46c7931a7db3d724a
#
_cell.length_a   1.000
_cell.length_b   1.000
_cell.length_c   1.000
_cell.angle_alpha   90.00
_cell.angle_beta   90.00
_cell.angle_gamma   90.00
#
_symmetry.space_group_name_H-M   'P 1'
#
loop_
_entity.id
_entity.type
_entity.pdbx_description
1 polymer ?
#
loop_
_entity_poly.entity_id
_entity_poly.type
_entity_poly.pdbx_seq_one_letter_code
_entity_poly.pdbx_strand_id
1 'polypeptide(L)'
;MESKQKQPGLYEPRFEHDNCGIGAVANIKGIRSHRTVDQALHIVENLEHRAGKDAEGKTGDGVGIMLQISHGFFKKVTEHLGFQIGDERAYGVGMFFFPQDELIRSQAMKMFEIIVRKEGMTFLGWREVPTAPEILGRKAVDVMPYIAQGFVGKPAGMKAGLDFDRKLYIARRVFEQSNEDTYVVSLSSRTIVYKGMFLVGELRMFFLDLQDEDYQSAIAIVHSRFSTNTNPSWMRAHPYRLIVHNG
;
A
#
# COMPACT_ATOMS: atom_id res chain seq x y z
N MET A 1 7.87 32.60 -37.06
CA MET A 1 8.66 31.44 -37.52
C MET A 1 9.74 31.21 -36.48
N GLU A 2 9.48 30.35 -35.51
CA GLU A 2 10.48 29.95 -34.54
C GLU A 2 11.47 29.01 -35.21
N SER A 3 12.73 29.41 -35.23
CA SER A 3 13.82 28.60 -35.72
C SER A 3 13.97 27.38 -34.78
N LYS A 4 13.58 26.20 -35.25
CA LYS A 4 13.95 24.93 -34.63
C LYS A 4 15.48 24.83 -34.62
N GLN A 5 16.12 25.17 -33.49
CA GLN A 5 17.52 24.87 -33.29
C GLN A 5 17.68 23.34 -33.34
N LYS A 6 18.33 22.83 -34.36
CA LYS A 6 18.74 21.44 -34.44
C LYS A 6 19.73 21.18 -33.30
N GLN A 7 19.31 20.39 -32.32
CA GLN A 7 20.25 19.92 -31.31
C GLN A 7 21.30 19.03 -31.94
N PRO A 8 22.57 19.26 -31.65
CA PRO A 8 23.65 18.44 -32.19
C PRO A 8 23.64 17.06 -31.56
N GLY A 9 23.77 15.99 -32.38
CA GLY A 9 23.87 14.60 -31.92
C GLY A 9 22.73 13.71 -32.38
N LEU A 10 22.68 12.50 -31.80
CA LEU A 10 21.67 11.48 -32.12
C LEU A 10 20.40 11.62 -31.28
N TYR A 11 20.33 12.63 -30.41
CA TYR A 11 19.14 12.90 -29.58
C TYR A 11 18.01 13.47 -30.45
N GLU A 12 16.84 12.83 -30.33
CA GLU A 12 15.62 13.25 -31.01
C GLU A 12 14.49 13.29 -29.97
N PRO A 13 13.98 14.49 -29.57
CA PRO A 13 12.99 14.64 -28.51
C PRO A 13 11.71 13.83 -28.72
N ARG A 14 11.33 13.52 -29.96
CA ARG A 14 10.14 12.71 -30.26
C ARG A 14 10.25 11.24 -29.78
N PHE A 15 11.49 10.77 -29.57
CA PHE A 15 11.76 9.43 -29.05
C PHE A 15 11.98 9.42 -27.55
N GLU A 16 11.91 10.57 -26.90
CA GLU A 16 11.99 10.62 -25.46
C GLU A 16 10.64 10.21 -24.86
N HIS A 17 10.67 9.08 -24.15
CA HIS A 17 9.53 8.54 -23.43
C HIS A 17 9.91 8.36 -21.99
N ASP A 18 8.99 8.72 -21.08
CA ASP A 18 9.18 8.47 -19.66
C ASP A 18 9.43 6.99 -19.41
N ASN A 19 10.50 6.73 -18.64
CA ASN A 19 10.90 5.37 -18.28
C ASN A 19 10.38 4.96 -16.91
N CYS A 20 9.42 5.70 -16.36
CA CYS A 20 8.85 5.48 -15.05
C CYS A 20 7.68 4.48 -15.08
N GLY A 21 7.62 3.62 -14.07
CA GLY A 21 6.50 2.71 -13.84
C GLY A 21 5.46 3.29 -12.87
N ILE A 22 5.31 4.61 -12.81
CA ILE A 22 4.46 5.33 -11.86
C ILE A 22 3.23 5.89 -12.57
N GLY A 23 2.09 5.82 -11.92
CA GLY A 23 0.87 6.49 -12.34
C GLY A 23 0.14 7.13 -11.17
N ALA A 24 -0.66 8.16 -11.45
CA ALA A 24 -1.49 8.81 -10.45
C ALA A 24 -2.83 9.23 -11.04
N VAL A 25 -3.88 9.10 -10.26
CA VAL A 25 -5.23 9.61 -10.55
C VAL A 25 -5.68 10.47 -9.39
N ALA A 26 -6.21 11.65 -9.67
CA ALA A 26 -6.77 12.53 -8.65
C ALA A 26 -8.07 13.19 -9.13
N ASN A 27 -9.09 13.13 -8.30
CA ASN A 27 -10.29 13.92 -8.51
C ASN A 27 -10.06 15.33 -7.94
N ILE A 28 -10.02 16.36 -8.81
CA ILE A 28 -9.70 17.75 -8.44
C ILE A 28 -10.68 18.31 -7.41
N LYS A 29 -11.93 17.85 -7.43
CA LYS A 29 -12.97 18.27 -6.48
C LYS A 29 -12.93 17.46 -5.17
N GLY A 30 -12.02 16.52 -5.02
CA GLY A 30 -11.90 15.66 -3.83
C GLY A 30 -13.05 14.65 -3.66
N ILE A 31 -13.86 14.42 -4.69
CA ILE A 31 -14.97 13.47 -4.65
C ILE A 31 -14.40 12.07 -4.72
N ARG A 32 -14.67 11.26 -3.69
CA ARG A 32 -14.24 9.86 -3.63
C ARG A 32 -15.16 8.98 -4.46
N SER A 33 -14.58 8.03 -5.15
CA SER A 33 -15.30 7.01 -5.91
C SER A 33 -14.47 5.76 -6.09
N HIS A 34 -15.12 4.62 -6.28
CA HIS A 34 -14.44 3.38 -6.69
C HIS A 34 -13.81 3.53 -8.08
N ARG A 35 -14.41 4.35 -8.95
CA ARG A 35 -13.86 4.66 -10.28
C ARG A 35 -12.42 5.18 -10.23
N THR A 36 -12.05 5.97 -9.22
CA THR A 36 -10.66 6.44 -9.05
C THR A 36 -9.71 5.27 -8.78
N VAL A 37 -10.14 4.30 -7.97
CA VAL A 37 -9.38 3.07 -7.69
C VAL A 37 -9.23 2.25 -8.97
N ASP A 38 -10.33 2.02 -9.65
CA ASP A 38 -10.38 1.25 -10.91
C ASP A 38 -9.51 1.87 -12.00
N GLN A 39 -9.57 3.18 -12.21
CA GLN A 39 -8.71 3.89 -13.16
C GLN A 39 -7.22 3.76 -12.82
N ALA A 40 -6.85 3.82 -11.54
CA ALA A 40 -5.47 3.64 -11.12
C ALA A 40 -4.98 2.21 -11.36
N LEU A 41 -5.82 1.21 -11.11
CA LEU A 41 -5.51 -0.19 -11.42
C LEU A 41 -5.33 -0.41 -12.93
N HIS A 42 -6.19 0.20 -13.77
CA HIS A 42 -6.00 0.18 -15.22
C HIS A 42 -4.69 0.85 -15.68
N ILE A 43 -4.27 1.94 -15.02
CA ILE A 43 -2.97 2.56 -15.32
C ILE A 43 -1.84 1.58 -15.05
N VAL A 44 -1.85 0.89 -13.91
CA VAL A 44 -0.76 -0.04 -13.60
C VAL A 44 -0.77 -1.27 -14.52
N GLU A 45 -1.93 -1.75 -14.92
CA GLU A 45 -2.08 -2.82 -15.90
C GLU A 45 -1.48 -2.40 -17.27
N ASN A 46 -1.74 -1.18 -17.72
CA ASN A 46 -1.18 -0.63 -18.95
C ASN A 46 0.33 -0.38 -18.90
N LEU A 47 0.93 -0.38 -17.71
CA LEU A 47 2.38 -0.28 -17.51
C LEU A 47 3.11 -1.64 -17.57
N GLU A 48 2.47 -2.69 -18.07
CA GLU A 48 3.06 -4.03 -18.17
C GLU A 48 4.42 -4.04 -18.89
N HIS A 49 4.58 -3.23 -19.94
CA HIS A 49 5.83 -3.08 -20.68
C HIS A 49 6.97 -2.46 -19.84
N ARG A 50 6.66 -1.94 -18.63
CA ARG A 50 7.60 -1.39 -17.64
C ARG A 50 7.83 -2.32 -16.45
N ALA A 51 6.97 -3.32 -16.28
CA ALA A 51 7.07 -4.26 -15.17
C ALA A 51 8.22 -5.24 -15.38
N GLY A 52 8.95 -5.52 -14.32
CA GLY A 52 9.89 -6.63 -14.30
C GLY A 52 9.17 -7.95 -14.05
N LYS A 53 9.63 -8.99 -14.73
CA LYS A 53 9.15 -10.36 -14.56
C LYS A 53 10.34 -11.27 -14.31
N ASP A 54 10.14 -12.32 -13.52
CA ASP A 54 11.13 -13.36 -13.36
C ASP A 54 11.34 -14.17 -14.66
N ALA A 55 12.34 -15.04 -14.65
CA ALA A 55 12.68 -15.86 -15.82
C ALA A 55 11.53 -16.79 -16.28
N GLU A 56 10.62 -17.15 -15.38
CA GLU A 56 9.45 -17.98 -15.67
C GLU A 56 8.25 -17.15 -16.14
N GLY A 57 8.34 -15.80 -16.04
CA GLY A 57 7.26 -14.88 -16.38
C GLY A 57 6.05 -14.93 -15.45
N LYS A 58 6.17 -15.57 -14.28
CA LYS A 58 5.08 -15.84 -13.34
C LYS A 58 5.15 -15.03 -12.06
N THR A 59 6.27 -14.40 -11.76
CA THR A 59 6.44 -13.56 -10.57
C THR A 59 6.90 -12.19 -11.00
N GLY A 60 6.22 -11.14 -10.53
CA GLY A 60 6.59 -9.76 -10.80
C GLY A 60 7.61 -9.23 -9.80
N ASP A 61 8.35 -8.18 -10.20
CA ASP A 61 9.34 -7.50 -9.35
C ASP A 61 8.69 -6.70 -8.20
N GLY A 62 7.45 -6.34 -8.35
CA GLY A 62 6.70 -5.62 -7.33
C GLY A 62 5.74 -4.59 -7.94
N VAL A 63 4.52 -4.64 -7.48
CA VAL A 63 3.43 -3.75 -7.87
C VAL A 63 2.69 -3.28 -6.63
N GLY A 64 2.14 -2.06 -6.68
CA GLY A 64 1.31 -1.59 -5.59
C GLY A 64 0.51 -0.34 -5.90
N ILE A 65 -0.39 -0.05 -4.99
CA ILE A 65 -1.27 1.11 -5.02
C ILE A 65 -1.34 1.77 -3.64
N MET A 66 -1.26 3.08 -3.60
CA MET A 66 -1.57 3.89 -2.42
C MET A 66 -2.90 4.59 -2.63
N LEU A 67 -3.78 4.45 -1.66
CA LEU A 67 -5.14 4.98 -1.66
C LEU A 67 -5.42 5.78 -0.39
N GLN A 68 -6.46 6.60 -0.41
CA GLN A 68 -7.03 7.11 0.83
C GLN A 68 -7.72 5.98 1.59
N ILE A 69 -7.77 6.10 2.91
CA ILE A 69 -8.57 5.22 3.75
C ILE A 69 -10.05 5.44 3.41
N SER A 70 -10.71 4.41 2.91
CA SER A 70 -12.14 4.41 2.62
C SER A 70 -12.93 4.16 3.89
N HIS A 71 -13.46 5.23 4.51
CA HIS A 71 -14.15 5.11 5.79
C HIS A 71 -15.38 4.20 5.71
N GLY A 72 -16.21 4.35 4.66
CA GLY A 72 -17.41 3.52 4.47
C GLY A 72 -17.06 2.02 4.37
N PHE A 73 -16.06 1.69 3.56
CA PHE A 73 -15.56 0.32 3.43
C PHE A 73 -15.05 -0.25 4.77
N PHE A 74 -14.13 0.47 5.43
CA PHE A 74 -13.55 -0.03 6.69
C PHE A 74 -14.57 -0.12 7.82
N LYS A 75 -15.53 0.79 7.89
CA LYS A 75 -16.63 0.71 8.85
C LYS A 75 -17.42 -0.58 8.65
N LYS A 76 -17.85 -0.87 7.43
CA LYS A 76 -18.57 -2.10 7.05
C LYS A 76 -17.81 -3.36 7.45
N VAL A 77 -16.53 -3.47 7.06
CA VAL A 77 -15.77 -4.70 7.32
C VAL A 77 -15.39 -4.90 8.79
N THR A 78 -15.16 -3.81 9.55
CA THR A 78 -14.84 -3.91 10.99
C THR A 78 -16.06 -4.21 11.83
N GLU A 79 -17.25 -3.72 11.45
CA GLU A 79 -18.51 -4.09 12.08
C GLU A 79 -18.79 -5.60 11.96
N HIS A 80 -18.51 -6.20 10.79
CA HIS A 80 -18.61 -7.66 10.60
C HIS A 80 -17.62 -8.45 11.47
N LEU A 81 -16.48 -7.85 11.83
CA LEU A 81 -15.48 -8.45 12.72
C LEU A 81 -15.75 -8.17 14.20
N GLY A 82 -16.83 -7.46 14.54
CA GLY A 82 -17.27 -7.21 15.91
C GLY A 82 -16.55 -6.05 16.61
N PHE A 83 -15.89 -5.13 15.89
CA PHE A 83 -15.33 -3.92 16.49
C PHE A 83 -15.64 -2.66 15.67
N GLN A 84 -15.64 -1.51 16.35
CA GLN A 84 -15.97 -0.21 15.75
C GLN A 84 -14.73 0.67 15.65
N ILE A 85 -14.62 1.40 14.54
CA ILE A 85 -13.49 2.32 14.27
C ILE A 85 -13.78 3.79 14.59
N GLY A 86 -15.02 4.12 14.96
CA GLY A 86 -15.45 5.50 15.22
C GLY A 86 -15.60 6.35 13.95
N ASP A 87 -15.49 7.66 14.11
CA ASP A 87 -15.68 8.62 13.03
C ASP A 87 -14.51 8.62 12.04
N GLU A 88 -14.75 9.15 10.83
CA GLU A 88 -13.72 9.34 9.84
C GLU A 88 -12.56 10.18 10.40
N ARG A 89 -11.33 9.74 10.16
CA ARG A 89 -10.07 10.33 10.67
C ARG A 89 -9.90 10.28 12.19
N ALA A 90 -10.81 9.67 12.92
CA ALA A 90 -10.62 9.39 14.35
C ALA A 90 -9.78 8.14 14.61
N TYR A 91 -9.38 7.44 13.57
CA TYR A 91 -8.56 6.25 13.62
C TYR A 91 -7.49 6.25 12.52
N GLY A 92 -6.47 5.44 12.72
CA GLY A 92 -5.47 5.09 11.73
C GLY A 92 -5.56 3.61 11.35
N VAL A 93 -5.18 3.29 10.13
CA VAL A 93 -5.05 1.91 9.64
C VAL A 93 -3.60 1.62 9.33
N GLY A 94 -3.08 0.55 9.91
CA GLY A 94 -1.79 -0.04 9.55
C GLY A 94 -1.97 -1.21 8.60
N MET A 95 -1.12 -1.31 7.58
CA MET A 95 -0.94 -2.50 6.77
C MET A 95 0.38 -3.15 7.18
N PHE A 96 0.34 -4.43 7.52
CA PHE A 96 1.49 -5.17 8.06
C PHE A 96 1.74 -6.43 7.26
N PHE A 97 3.02 -6.72 7.08
CA PHE A 97 3.53 -8.00 6.60
C PHE A 97 4.17 -8.73 7.79
N PHE A 98 3.48 -9.73 8.29
CA PHE A 98 3.94 -10.57 9.40
C PHE A 98 4.57 -11.87 8.88
N PRO A 99 5.41 -12.54 9.70
CA PRO A 99 5.85 -13.90 9.40
C PRO A 99 4.68 -14.89 9.38
N GLN A 100 4.83 -15.97 8.60
CA GLN A 100 3.83 -17.05 8.54
C GLN A 100 3.75 -17.85 9.84
N ASP A 101 4.86 -17.93 10.59
CA ASP A 101 4.86 -18.58 11.90
C ASP A 101 3.88 -17.93 12.86
N GLU A 102 2.93 -18.71 13.36
CA GLU A 102 1.81 -18.19 14.16
C GLU A 102 2.28 -17.65 15.53
N LEU A 103 3.28 -18.28 16.15
CA LEU A 103 3.79 -17.84 17.44
C LEU A 103 4.50 -16.50 17.33
N ILE A 104 5.42 -16.37 16.36
CA ILE A 104 6.16 -15.14 16.10
C ILE A 104 5.20 -14.01 15.70
N ARG A 105 4.23 -14.30 14.82
CA ARG A 105 3.18 -13.38 14.43
C ARG A 105 2.35 -12.88 15.60
N SER A 106 1.88 -13.79 16.45
CA SER A 106 1.05 -13.44 17.61
C SER A 106 1.81 -12.57 18.61
N GLN A 107 3.09 -12.86 18.82
CA GLN A 107 3.98 -12.04 19.68
C GLN A 107 4.16 -10.63 19.09
N ALA A 108 4.40 -10.51 17.79
CA ALA A 108 4.55 -9.23 17.10
C ALA A 108 3.26 -8.40 17.15
N MET A 109 2.10 -9.02 16.90
CA MET A 109 0.80 -8.38 17.02
C MET A 109 0.58 -7.85 18.44
N LYS A 110 0.88 -8.66 19.45
CA LYS A 110 0.74 -8.25 20.86
C LYS A 110 1.69 -7.12 21.23
N MET A 111 2.91 -7.16 20.74
CA MET A 111 3.88 -6.08 20.94
C MET A 111 3.37 -4.76 20.36
N PHE A 112 2.83 -4.77 19.14
CA PHE A 112 2.25 -3.56 18.54
C PHE A 112 1.09 -3.01 19.37
N GLU A 113 0.17 -3.85 19.85
CA GLU A 113 -0.93 -3.45 20.74
C GLU A 113 -0.42 -2.75 22.01
N ILE A 114 0.63 -3.29 22.63
CA ILE A 114 1.25 -2.72 23.84
C ILE A 114 1.86 -1.35 23.53
N ILE A 115 2.58 -1.22 22.41
CA ILE A 115 3.19 0.05 21.98
C ILE A 115 2.11 1.10 21.74
N VAL A 116 1.04 0.76 21.02
CA VAL A 116 -0.10 1.67 20.76
C VAL A 116 -0.67 2.21 22.07
N ARG A 117 -0.88 1.32 23.06
CA ARG A 117 -1.41 1.73 24.38
C ARG A 117 -0.42 2.59 25.17
N LYS A 118 0.88 2.27 25.15
CA LYS A 118 1.93 3.07 25.78
C LYS A 118 2.04 4.47 25.21
N GLU A 119 1.78 4.62 23.89
CA GLU A 119 1.71 5.91 23.21
C GLU A 119 0.40 6.68 23.47
N GLY A 120 -0.46 6.19 24.36
CA GLY A 120 -1.73 6.82 24.72
C GLY A 120 -2.82 6.73 23.67
N MET A 121 -2.72 5.76 22.77
CA MET A 121 -3.71 5.47 21.74
C MET A 121 -4.52 4.21 22.12
N THR A 122 -5.63 3.98 21.45
CA THR A 122 -6.46 2.79 21.64
C THR A 122 -6.24 1.82 20.47
N PHE A 123 -5.84 0.59 20.75
CA PHE A 123 -5.87 -0.46 19.74
C PHE A 123 -7.32 -0.97 19.61
N LEU A 124 -7.87 -0.94 18.39
CA LEU A 124 -9.28 -1.25 18.11
C LEU A 124 -9.48 -2.70 17.67
N GLY A 125 -8.58 -3.23 16.85
CA GLY A 125 -8.68 -4.60 16.36
C GLY A 125 -7.74 -4.90 15.20
N TRP A 126 -7.58 -6.20 14.93
CA TRP A 126 -6.89 -6.73 13.76
C TRP A 126 -7.89 -7.23 12.72
N ARG A 127 -7.51 -7.11 11.45
CA ARG A 127 -8.22 -7.69 10.31
C ARG A 127 -7.21 -8.40 9.41
N GLU A 128 -7.40 -9.68 9.17
CA GLU A 128 -6.71 -10.35 8.08
C GLU A 128 -7.20 -9.78 6.74
N VAL A 129 -6.27 -9.46 5.84
CA VAL A 129 -6.63 -8.94 4.52
C VAL A 129 -7.04 -10.09 3.62
N PRO A 130 -8.25 -10.06 3.03
CA PRO A 130 -8.67 -11.09 2.08
C PRO A 130 -7.80 -11.06 0.83
N THR A 131 -7.17 -12.18 0.54
CA THR A 131 -6.24 -12.34 -0.60
C THR A 131 -6.52 -13.61 -1.36
N ALA A 132 -6.08 -13.67 -2.63
CA ALA A 132 -6.16 -14.82 -3.52
C ALA A 132 -4.74 -15.33 -3.88
N PRO A 133 -4.05 -16.05 -2.99
CA PRO A 133 -2.66 -16.48 -3.22
C PRO A 133 -2.49 -17.49 -4.35
N GLU A 134 -3.55 -18.18 -4.76
CA GLU A 134 -3.57 -19.18 -5.83
C GLU A 134 -3.20 -18.61 -7.21
N ILE A 135 -3.29 -17.28 -7.39
CA ILE A 135 -2.94 -16.63 -8.66
C ILE A 135 -1.46 -16.35 -8.81
N LEU A 136 -0.71 -16.41 -7.71
CA LEU A 136 0.69 -16.00 -7.66
C LEU A 136 1.65 -17.06 -8.21
N GLY A 137 2.76 -16.58 -8.76
CA GLY A 137 3.89 -17.45 -9.06
C GLY A 137 4.53 -18.03 -7.79
N ARG A 138 5.08 -19.25 -7.90
CA ARG A 138 5.63 -20.01 -6.77
C ARG A 138 6.65 -19.20 -5.93
N LYS A 139 7.53 -18.46 -6.58
CA LYS A 139 8.53 -17.63 -5.87
C LYS A 139 7.90 -16.55 -4.99
N ALA A 140 6.78 -15.97 -5.41
CA ALA A 140 6.06 -15.00 -4.60
C ALA A 140 5.34 -15.65 -3.42
N VAL A 141 4.75 -16.85 -3.65
CA VAL A 141 4.07 -17.64 -2.60
C VAL A 141 5.06 -18.13 -1.54
N ASP A 142 6.22 -18.66 -1.94
CA ASP A 142 7.23 -19.23 -1.03
C ASP A 142 7.74 -18.20 0.01
N VAL A 143 7.67 -16.91 -0.30
CA VAL A 143 8.08 -15.80 0.58
C VAL A 143 6.94 -14.85 0.94
N MET A 144 5.69 -15.28 0.72
CA MET A 144 4.51 -14.46 1.02
C MET A 144 4.38 -14.24 2.52
N PRO A 145 4.23 -12.99 2.98
CA PRO A 145 3.93 -12.71 4.38
C PRO A 145 2.46 -13.00 4.72
N TYR A 146 2.17 -13.15 6.00
CA TYR A 146 0.81 -13.03 6.49
C TYR A 146 0.43 -11.55 6.50
N ILE A 147 -0.67 -11.18 5.81
CA ILE A 147 -1.05 -9.79 5.59
C ILE A 147 -2.22 -9.42 6.48
N ALA A 148 -2.02 -8.44 7.35
CA ALA A 148 -3.07 -7.97 8.24
C ALA A 148 -3.12 -6.44 8.35
N GLN A 149 -4.29 -5.94 8.70
CA GLN A 149 -4.56 -4.54 9.01
C GLN A 149 -4.79 -4.38 10.51
N GLY A 150 -4.08 -3.40 11.11
CA GLY A 150 -4.28 -3.02 12.52
C GLY A 150 -4.97 -1.65 12.60
N PHE A 151 -5.99 -1.54 13.42
CA PHE A 151 -6.78 -0.32 13.59
C PHE A 151 -6.44 0.34 14.93
N VAL A 152 -6.11 1.64 14.86
CA VAL A 152 -5.64 2.41 16.02
C VAL A 152 -6.49 3.66 16.17
N GLY A 153 -7.21 3.77 17.29
CA GLY A 153 -8.00 4.95 17.64
C GLY A 153 -7.12 6.09 18.15
N LYS A 154 -7.43 7.31 17.75
CA LYS A 154 -6.71 8.50 18.23
C LYS A 154 -6.95 8.73 19.73
N PRO A 155 -5.99 9.37 20.45
CA PRO A 155 -6.18 9.73 21.84
C PRO A 155 -7.43 10.60 22.08
N ALA A 156 -8.10 10.43 23.20
CA ALA A 156 -9.20 11.29 23.60
C ALA A 156 -8.73 12.76 23.67
N GLY A 157 -9.56 13.69 23.23
CA GLY A 157 -9.25 15.12 23.21
C GLY A 157 -8.28 15.58 22.09
N MET A 158 -7.62 14.68 21.40
CA MET A 158 -6.74 15.04 20.28
C MET A 158 -7.56 15.37 19.02
N LYS A 159 -7.21 16.42 18.30
CA LYS A 159 -7.80 16.71 16.99
C LYS A 159 -7.28 15.73 15.94
N ALA A 160 -8.15 15.40 14.98
CA ALA A 160 -7.72 14.67 13.78
C ALA A 160 -6.73 15.51 12.97
N GLY A 161 -5.74 14.86 12.36
CA GLY A 161 -4.78 15.55 11.50
C GLY A 161 -3.33 15.13 11.76
N LEU A 162 -2.43 16.07 11.51
CA LEU A 162 -0.99 15.79 11.49
C LEU A 162 -0.44 15.30 12.84
N ASP A 163 -0.97 15.80 13.96
CA ASP A 163 -0.48 15.40 15.29
C ASP A 163 -0.84 13.95 15.59
N PHE A 164 -1.99 13.48 15.14
CA PHE A 164 -2.33 12.07 15.23
C PHE A 164 -1.43 11.23 14.29
N ASP A 165 -1.20 11.65 13.06
CA ASP A 165 -0.27 10.96 12.15
C ASP A 165 1.16 10.91 12.73
N ARG A 166 1.62 11.94 13.45
CA ARG A 166 2.92 11.93 14.16
C ARG A 166 2.95 10.86 15.27
N LYS A 167 1.88 10.71 16.03
CA LYS A 167 1.78 9.64 17.03
C LYS A 167 1.79 8.25 16.40
N LEU A 168 1.05 8.05 15.32
CA LEU A 168 1.10 6.81 14.55
C LEU A 168 2.52 6.52 14.05
N TYR A 169 3.24 7.55 13.58
CA TYR A 169 4.63 7.44 13.15
C TYR A 169 5.56 7.02 14.29
N ILE A 170 5.40 7.61 15.49
CA ILE A 170 6.19 7.23 16.67
C ILE A 170 5.93 5.75 17.01
N ALA A 171 4.67 5.34 17.12
CA ALA A 171 4.31 3.95 17.39
C ALA A 171 4.91 2.98 16.35
N ARG A 172 4.85 3.35 15.07
CA ARG A 172 5.50 2.61 13.99
C ARG A 172 7.00 2.47 14.23
N ARG A 173 7.71 3.56 14.49
CA ARG A 173 9.17 3.54 14.66
C ARG A 173 9.61 2.74 15.88
N VAL A 174 8.90 2.86 17.01
CA VAL A 174 9.15 2.05 18.19
C VAL A 174 8.94 0.57 17.88
N PHE A 175 7.88 0.23 17.18
CA PHE A 175 7.61 -1.15 16.78
C PHE A 175 8.69 -1.70 15.83
N GLU A 176 9.05 -0.97 14.78
CA GLU A 176 10.09 -1.36 13.82
C GLU A 176 11.48 -1.56 14.47
N GLN A 177 11.78 -0.79 15.53
CA GLN A 177 13.02 -0.96 16.30
C GLN A 177 12.99 -2.15 17.27
N SER A 178 11.80 -2.61 17.63
CA SER A 178 11.60 -3.68 18.61
C SER A 178 11.31 -5.02 17.97
N ASN A 179 11.05 -5.05 16.65
CA ASN A 179 10.66 -6.26 15.93
C ASN A 179 11.22 -6.23 14.51
N GLU A 180 12.12 -7.16 14.19
CA GLU A 180 12.77 -7.25 12.88
C GLU A 180 12.02 -8.17 11.90
N ASP A 181 11.14 -9.03 12.41
CA ASP A 181 10.44 -10.05 11.61
C ASP A 181 9.19 -9.50 10.91
N THR A 182 8.74 -8.31 11.29
CA THR A 182 7.52 -7.69 10.75
C THR A 182 7.83 -6.41 10.01
N TYR A 183 7.23 -6.27 8.82
CA TYR A 183 7.34 -5.05 8.04
C TYR A 183 6.06 -4.24 8.09
N VAL A 184 6.15 -2.96 8.47
CA VAL A 184 5.01 -2.03 8.44
C VAL A 184 4.95 -1.35 7.07
N VAL A 185 4.05 -1.83 6.21
CA VAL A 185 3.85 -1.30 4.86
C VAL A 185 3.40 0.16 4.91
N SER A 186 2.38 0.44 5.71
CA SER A 186 1.88 1.78 5.98
C SER A 186 1.19 1.83 7.35
N LEU A 187 1.20 3.00 7.99
CA LEU A 187 0.39 3.30 9.19
C LEU A 187 0.03 4.77 9.15
N SER A 188 -1.24 5.09 8.96
CA SER A 188 -1.70 6.47 8.75
C SER A 188 -3.18 6.62 9.08
N SER A 189 -3.62 7.84 9.37
CA SER A 189 -5.03 8.20 9.47
C SER A 189 -5.64 8.65 8.12
N ARG A 190 -4.86 8.67 7.04
CA ARG A 190 -5.28 9.22 5.75
C ARG A 190 -5.12 8.28 4.57
N THR A 191 -4.03 7.53 4.53
CA THR A 191 -3.66 6.70 3.38
C THR A 191 -3.27 5.30 3.80
N ILE A 192 -3.44 4.36 2.88
CA ILE A 192 -3.05 2.96 3.02
C ILE A 192 -2.37 2.49 1.74
N VAL A 193 -1.45 1.55 1.85
CA VAL A 193 -0.71 0.97 0.73
C VAL A 193 -1.00 -0.51 0.63
N TYR A 194 -1.41 -0.95 -0.55
CA TYR A 194 -1.49 -2.35 -0.97
C TYR A 194 -0.36 -2.61 -1.96
N LYS A 195 0.49 -3.57 -1.69
CA LYS A 195 1.65 -3.88 -2.54
C LYS A 195 2.14 -5.31 -2.34
N GLY A 196 2.93 -5.81 -3.29
CA GLY A 196 3.53 -7.14 -3.19
C GLY A 196 4.30 -7.54 -4.43
N MET A 197 4.77 -8.79 -4.46
CA MET A 197 5.49 -9.38 -5.60
C MET A 197 4.50 -9.92 -6.63
N PHE A 198 3.85 -9.00 -7.36
CA PHE A 198 2.83 -9.34 -8.35
C PHE A 198 3.30 -9.06 -9.78
N LEU A 199 2.67 -9.71 -10.75
CA LEU A 199 2.51 -9.17 -12.08
C LEU A 199 1.48 -8.02 -12.03
N VAL A 200 1.56 -7.09 -12.96
CA VAL A 200 0.74 -5.85 -12.90
C VAL A 200 -0.78 -6.14 -12.87
N GLY A 201 -1.24 -7.15 -13.58
CA GLY A 201 -2.65 -7.54 -13.56
C GLY A 201 -3.08 -8.31 -12.31
N GLU A 202 -2.14 -8.82 -11.51
CA GLU A 202 -2.44 -9.61 -10.32
C GLU A 202 -2.81 -8.76 -9.10
N LEU A 203 -2.39 -7.49 -9.03
CA LEU A 203 -2.65 -6.63 -7.88
C LEU A 203 -4.14 -6.55 -7.53
N ARG A 204 -5.01 -6.33 -8.52
CA ARG A 204 -6.47 -6.30 -8.38
C ARG A 204 -7.01 -7.65 -7.95
N MET A 205 -6.52 -8.72 -8.58
CA MET A 205 -7.03 -10.08 -8.35
C MET A 205 -6.59 -10.61 -6.98
N PHE A 206 -5.39 -10.26 -6.54
CA PHE A 206 -4.84 -10.71 -5.26
C PHE A 206 -5.52 -10.06 -4.06
N PHE A 207 -5.64 -8.73 -4.04
CA PHE A 207 -6.29 -8.01 -2.94
C PHE A 207 -7.78 -7.84 -3.23
N LEU A 208 -8.62 -8.68 -2.62
CA LEU A 208 -10.06 -8.66 -2.84
C LEU A 208 -10.73 -7.33 -2.41
N ASP A 209 -10.12 -6.62 -1.46
CA ASP A 209 -10.55 -5.28 -1.05
C ASP A 209 -10.61 -4.29 -2.22
N LEU A 210 -9.71 -4.42 -3.20
CA LEU A 210 -9.63 -3.51 -4.34
C LEU A 210 -10.74 -3.72 -5.38
N GLN A 211 -11.50 -4.81 -5.24
CA GLN A 211 -12.65 -5.15 -6.08
C GLN A 211 -13.98 -4.69 -5.48
N ASP A 212 -14.00 -4.33 -4.18
CA ASP A 212 -15.23 -3.90 -3.49
C ASP A 212 -15.59 -2.47 -3.91
N GLU A 213 -16.79 -2.28 -4.47
CA GLU A 213 -17.29 -0.98 -4.94
C GLU A 213 -17.40 0.08 -3.81
N ASP A 214 -17.51 -0.38 -2.55
CA ASP A 214 -17.51 0.50 -1.38
C ASP A 214 -16.11 1.05 -1.07
N TYR A 215 -15.05 0.46 -1.67
CA TYR A 215 -13.70 1.01 -1.53
C TYR A 215 -13.52 2.24 -2.43
N GLN A 216 -13.62 3.42 -1.85
CA GLN A 216 -13.62 4.70 -2.56
C GLN A 216 -12.41 5.55 -2.20
N SER A 217 -11.83 6.22 -3.20
CA SER A 217 -10.74 7.17 -3.03
C SER A 217 -10.91 8.36 -3.99
N ALA A 218 -10.42 9.54 -3.61
CA ALA A 218 -10.32 10.69 -4.50
C ALA A 218 -8.93 10.82 -5.13
N ILE A 219 -7.93 10.09 -4.61
CA ILE A 219 -6.56 10.07 -5.13
C ILE A 219 -6.01 8.65 -5.02
N ALA A 220 -5.30 8.23 -6.06
CA ALA A 220 -4.59 6.96 -6.09
C ALA A 220 -3.22 7.16 -6.76
N ILE A 221 -2.19 6.51 -6.22
CA ILE A 221 -0.85 6.46 -6.80
C ILE A 221 -0.48 5.00 -6.98
N VAL A 222 -0.04 4.62 -8.17
CA VAL A 222 0.36 3.26 -8.51
C VAL A 222 1.81 3.20 -8.95
N HIS A 223 2.40 2.03 -8.78
CA HIS A 223 3.75 1.73 -9.24
C HIS A 223 3.83 0.29 -9.73
N SER A 224 4.42 0.07 -10.92
CA SER A 224 4.48 -1.24 -11.59
C SER A 224 5.86 -1.91 -11.55
N ARG A 225 6.84 -1.31 -10.86
CA ARG A 225 8.20 -1.82 -10.87
C ARG A 225 8.92 -1.55 -9.55
N PHE A 226 9.81 -2.46 -9.18
CA PHE A 226 10.76 -2.22 -8.11
C PHE A 226 12.07 -1.63 -8.68
N SER A 227 13.17 -2.32 -8.71
CA SER A 227 14.46 -1.85 -9.23
C SER A 227 15.08 -2.89 -10.14
N THR A 228 15.81 -2.44 -11.16
CA THR A 228 16.48 -3.32 -12.12
C THR A 228 17.68 -4.09 -11.55
N ASN A 229 18.24 -3.63 -10.44
CA ASN A 229 19.53 -4.10 -9.93
C ASN A 229 19.46 -4.74 -8.53
N THR A 230 18.27 -5.07 -8.04
CA THR A 230 18.07 -5.64 -6.70
C THR A 230 17.12 -6.82 -6.77
N ASN A 231 17.29 -7.76 -5.83
CA ASN A 231 16.36 -8.87 -5.70
C ASN A 231 14.98 -8.35 -5.25
N PRO A 232 13.91 -8.70 -5.97
CA PRO A 232 12.56 -8.32 -5.58
C PRO A 232 12.19 -8.94 -4.24
N SER A 233 11.34 -8.22 -3.48
CA SER A 233 10.74 -8.74 -2.25
C SER A 233 9.43 -8.03 -1.96
N TRP A 234 8.56 -8.66 -1.17
CA TRP A 234 7.29 -8.09 -0.74
C TRP A 234 7.46 -6.72 -0.09
N MET A 235 8.47 -6.57 0.77
CA MET A 235 8.73 -5.33 1.50
C MET A 235 9.19 -4.18 0.61
N ARG A 236 9.97 -4.50 -0.43
CA ARG A 236 10.60 -3.50 -1.30
C ARG A 236 9.70 -3.04 -2.45
N ALA A 237 8.61 -3.74 -2.74
CA ALA A 237 7.63 -3.28 -3.72
C ALA A 237 7.16 -1.85 -3.43
N HIS A 238 6.93 -1.04 -4.47
CA HIS A 238 6.43 0.32 -4.37
C HIS A 238 4.90 0.38 -4.58
N PRO A 239 4.23 1.50 -4.20
CA PRO A 239 4.79 2.68 -3.55
C PRO A 239 5.02 2.50 -2.06
N TYR A 240 5.82 3.37 -1.47
CA TYR A 240 5.84 3.59 -0.03
C TYR A 240 4.82 4.67 0.36
N ARG A 241 4.53 4.80 1.66
CA ARG A 241 3.54 5.78 2.12
C ARG A 241 3.84 7.23 1.71
N LEU A 242 5.10 7.62 1.65
CA LEU A 242 5.53 8.99 1.36
C LEU A 242 6.40 9.12 0.12
N ILE A 243 6.86 8.01 -0.44
CA ILE A 243 7.77 8.00 -1.57
C ILE A 243 7.28 7.01 -2.61
N VAL A 244 7.30 7.45 -3.85
CA VAL A 244 7.18 6.62 -5.03
C VAL A 244 8.33 6.99 -5.95
N HIS A 245 9.13 6.03 -6.33
CA HIS A 245 10.36 6.27 -7.08
C HIS A 245 10.70 5.07 -7.97
N ASN A 246 11.24 5.33 -9.13
CA ASN A 246 11.64 4.32 -10.09
C ASN A 246 13.15 4.02 -9.95
N GLY A 247 13.49 3.20 -9.01
CA GLY A 247 14.84 2.68 -8.80
C GLY A 247 15.75 3.51 -7.97
#